data_a6091bbcd039415bbe5b1f7b552807e0
#
_entry.id   a6091bbcd039415bbe5b1f7b552807e0
#
_cell.length_a   1.000
_cell.length_b   1.000
_cell.length_c   1.000
_cell.angle_alpha   90.00
_cell.angle_beta   90.00
_cell.angle_gamma   90.00
#
_symmetry.space_group_name_H-M   'P 1'
#
loop_
_entity.id
_entity.type
_entity.pdbx_description
1 polymer ?
#
loop_
_entity_poly.entity_id
_entity_poly.type
_entity_poly.pdbx_seq_one_letter_code
_entity_poly.pdbx_strand_id
1 'polypeptide(L)'
;MKLLIKNGTIIDPMNKIHSKYNVVIEDGIVVDITKEVPDCDGVIDATGKYVCPGFVDIHMHEEKYNQVTDTLKQDITLSMLKMGVTTAFGGNCGTCTVNPVHLLDIVDRDGCAVNMGMFAGHTYYREKAGALNKYTEVSDEQLAKIVETMEDDLDKGCFGISFGIRYVPGINERELFEVSKLCQKENKLISAHVRDDAEFIFSAMDELINVGKALNIPVQVSHIGSMGGFGQMKRVLEKIEKTSNEGYDITADCYPYYAFSTGIGETTYDDGFLERYDADYSCIKYCEGKYKGQRATKESFVDMRNNAPETLTVCYVMKPEDVDMALNHPLVMLASDGLRNDGQGHPRAAGSFPRLIDKFVKTGKIRLDDAIAKMTCMPAAKLGLEKKGHLGMGADADIVIFDLEMIEDKATFEEPLLAPVGIEYVLISGKVALKAGEIVSDKLGKAIRK
;
A
#
# COMPACT_ATOMS: atom_id res chain seq x y z
N MET A 1 -28.70 14.18 -3.33
CA MET A 1 -28.73 13.77 -4.76
C MET A 1 -28.70 12.26 -4.82
N LYS A 2 -29.70 11.68 -5.52
CA LYS A 2 -29.82 10.22 -5.63
C LYS A 2 -29.27 9.73 -6.97
N LEU A 3 -28.29 8.81 -6.94
CA LEU A 3 -27.65 8.23 -8.11
C LEU A 3 -27.95 6.73 -8.17
N LEU A 4 -28.25 6.22 -9.36
CA LEU A 4 -28.46 4.80 -9.62
C LEU A 4 -27.32 4.27 -10.52
N ILE A 5 -26.62 3.23 -10.06
CA ILE A 5 -25.77 2.39 -10.91
C ILE A 5 -26.58 1.14 -11.26
N LYS A 6 -26.94 0.98 -12.55
CA LYS A 6 -27.82 -0.11 -12.99
C LYS A 6 -27.14 -1.12 -13.92
N ASN A 7 -27.74 -2.32 -13.95
CA ASN A 7 -27.40 -3.42 -14.88
C ASN A 7 -26.00 -4.03 -14.71
N GLY A 8 -25.24 -3.64 -13.71
CA GLY A 8 -23.90 -4.19 -13.45
C GLY A 8 -23.93 -5.56 -12.79
N THR A 9 -22.84 -6.31 -12.93
CA THR A 9 -22.56 -7.47 -12.07
C THR A 9 -21.85 -6.96 -10.82
N ILE A 10 -22.53 -6.97 -9.68
CA ILE A 10 -21.94 -6.54 -8.41
C ILE A 10 -21.07 -7.66 -7.87
N ILE A 11 -19.85 -7.29 -7.43
CA ILE A 11 -18.96 -8.14 -6.64
C ILE A 11 -18.67 -7.44 -5.32
N ASP A 12 -19.23 -7.97 -4.25
CA ASP A 12 -18.99 -7.53 -2.89
C ASP A 12 -18.72 -8.73 -1.99
N PRO A 13 -17.45 -9.10 -1.81
CA PRO A 13 -17.08 -10.31 -1.06
C PRO A 13 -17.50 -10.25 0.41
N MET A 14 -17.49 -9.06 1.04
CA MET A 14 -17.91 -8.91 2.43
C MET A 14 -19.37 -9.29 2.63
N ASN A 15 -20.24 -8.88 1.71
CA ASN A 15 -21.67 -9.17 1.73
C ASN A 15 -22.05 -10.46 0.94
N LYS A 16 -21.04 -11.18 0.41
CA LYS A 16 -21.20 -12.41 -0.39
C LYS A 16 -22.11 -12.21 -1.61
N ILE A 17 -21.97 -11.07 -2.27
CA ILE A 17 -22.73 -10.72 -3.48
C ILE A 17 -21.84 -10.92 -4.70
N HIS A 18 -22.27 -11.76 -5.65
CA HIS A 18 -21.73 -11.89 -7.01
C HIS A 18 -22.90 -12.13 -7.95
N SER A 19 -23.61 -11.06 -8.30
CA SER A 19 -24.84 -11.13 -9.08
C SER A 19 -25.20 -9.79 -9.72
N LYS A 20 -26.15 -9.84 -10.67
CA LYS A 20 -26.70 -8.63 -11.28
C LYS A 20 -27.69 -7.95 -10.33
N TYR A 21 -27.30 -6.77 -9.88
CA TYR A 21 -28.10 -5.86 -9.06
C TYR A 21 -27.82 -4.42 -9.47
N ASN A 22 -28.64 -3.52 -8.96
CA ASN A 22 -28.49 -2.08 -9.04
C ASN A 22 -27.99 -1.57 -7.68
N VAL A 23 -27.15 -0.54 -7.66
CA VAL A 23 -26.70 0.16 -6.45
C VAL A 23 -27.37 1.53 -6.42
N VAL A 24 -28.06 1.82 -5.34
CA VAL A 24 -28.69 3.12 -5.08
C VAL A 24 -27.84 3.90 -4.10
N ILE A 25 -27.45 5.09 -4.49
CA ILE A 25 -26.59 5.99 -3.72
C ILE A 25 -27.37 7.26 -3.42
N GLU A 26 -27.36 7.70 -2.17
CA GLU A 26 -27.93 8.97 -1.75
C GLU A 26 -26.95 9.71 -0.84
N ASP A 27 -26.64 10.96 -1.18
CA ASP A 27 -25.74 11.84 -0.42
C ASP A 27 -24.37 11.21 -0.08
N GLY A 28 -23.83 10.43 -1.01
CA GLY A 28 -22.51 9.81 -0.90
C GLY A 28 -22.48 8.47 -0.17
N ILE A 29 -23.63 7.93 0.19
CA ILE A 29 -23.80 6.68 0.94
C ILE A 29 -24.58 5.68 0.10
N VAL A 30 -24.23 4.39 0.16
CA VAL A 30 -25.02 3.31 -0.41
C VAL A 30 -26.26 3.09 0.45
N VAL A 31 -27.43 3.28 -0.15
CA VAL A 31 -28.71 3.15 0.58
C VAL A 31 -29.47 1.88 0.23
N ASP A 32 -29.19 1.27 -0.94
CA ASP A 32 -29.84 0.01 -1.32
C ASP A 32 -29.03 -0.75 -2.40
N ILE A 33 -29.13 -2.08 -2.37
CA ILE A 33 -28.71 -2.99 -3.45
C ILE A 33 -29.96 -3.76 -3.87
N THR A 34 -30.49 -3.47 -5.06
CA THR A 34 -31.84 -3.89 -5.46
C THR A 34 -31.89 -4.34 -6.91
N LYS A 35 -32.94 -5.08 -7.28
CA LYS A 35 -33.31 -5.37 -8.66
C LYS A 35 -34.21 -4.31 -9.27
N GLU A 36 -34.82 -3.49 -8.42
CA GLU A 36 -35.69 -2.40 -8.83
C GLU A 36 -34.89 -1.27 -9.49
N VAL A 37 -35.60 -0.45 -10.25
CA VAL A 37 -35.09 0.76 -10.87
C VAL A 37 -35.85 1.97 -10.30
N PRO A 38 -35.46 2.45 -9.11
CA PRO A 38 -36.14 3.58 -8.48
C PRO A 38 -35.87 4.89 -9.25
N ASP A 39 -36.74 5.86 -9.04
CA ASP A 39 -36.49 7.21 -9.55
C ASP A 39 -35.25 7.82 -8.90
N CYS A 40 -34.38 8.36 -9.72
CA CYS A 40 -33.11 8.94 -9.31
C CYS A 40 -32.74 10.18 -10.14
N ASP A 41 -31.93 11.06 -9.55
CA ASP A 41 -31.51 12.30 -10.21
C ASP A 41 -30.46 12.03 -11.32
N GLY A 42 -29.70 10.93 -11.17
CA GLY A 42 -28.68 10.51 -12.11
C GLY A 42 -28.60 9.00 -12.27
N VAL A 43 -28.13 8.54 -13.43
CA VAL A 43 -28.01 7.11 -13.73
C VAL A 43 -26.65 6.84 -14.40
N ILE A 44 -25.94 5.81 -13.92
CA ILE A 44 -24.80 5.19 -14.59
C ILE A 44 -25.23 3.81 -15.06
N ASP A 45 -25.14 3.54 -16.36
CA ASP A 45 -25.42 2.21 -16.91
C ASP A 45 -24.13 1.39 -16.95
N ALA A 46 -24.09 0.33 -16.13
CA ALA A 46 -22.98 -0.60 -16.00
C ALA A 46 -23.23 -1.92 -16.75
N THR A 47 -24.07 -1.90 -17.80
CA THR A 47 -24.35 -3.12 -18.60
C THR A 47 -23.06 -3.75 -19.12
N GLY A 48 -22.86 -5.05 -18.83
CA GLY A 48 -21.67 -5.81 -19.22
C GLY A 48 -20.41 -5.52 -18.37
N LYS A 49 -20.53 -4.67 -17.35
CA LYS A 49 -19.43 -4.29 -16.46
C LYS A 49 -19.59 -4.91 -15.07
N TYR A 50 -18.49 -4.93 -14.34
CA TYR A 50 -18.45 -5.30 -12.93
C TYR A 50 -18.47 -4.03 -12.07
N VAL A 51 -19.18 -4.09 -10.96
CA VAL A 51 -19.32 -3.02 -9.96
C VAL A 51 -18.85 -3.58 -8.64
N CYS A 52 -17.83 -2.98 -8.04
CA CYS A 52 -17.29 -3.42 -6.76
C CYS A 52 -17.00 -2.21 -5.85
N PRO A 53 -16.72 -2.44 -4.54
CA PRO A 53 -16.25 -1.38 -3.66
C PRO A 53 -14.97 -0.74 -4.22
N GLY A 54 -14.75 0.52 -3.91
CA GLY A 54 -13.50 1.21 -4.19
C GLY A 54 -12.30 0.48 -3.58
N PHE A 55 -11.21 0.39 -4.31
CA PHE A 55 -10.02 -0.30 -3.85
C PHE A 55 -9.35 0.46 -2.71
N VAL A 56 -8.80 -0.29 -1.75
CA VAL A 56 -8.09 0.21 -0.57
C VAL A 56 -6.63 -0.22 -0.65
N ASP A 57 -5.72 0.73 -0.74
CA ASP A 57 -4.28 0.48 -0.72
C ASP A 57 -3.73 0.72 0.69
N ILE A 58 -3.42 -0.37 1.41
CA ILE A 58 -2.90 -0.30 2.78
C ILE A 58 -1.43 0.14 2.82
N HIS A 59 -0.73 0.07 1.69
CA HIS A 59 0.70 0.31 1.63
C HIS A 59 1.10 1.09 0.39
N MET A 60 1.23 2.40 0.54
CA MET A 60 1.91 3.26 -0.43
C MET A 60 2.84 4.24 0.29
N HIS A 61 3.73 4.87 -0.45
CA HIS A 61 4.51 6.01 0.01
C HIS A 61 3.80 7.30 -0.41
N GLU A 62 3.78 8.27 0.49
CA GLU A 62 3.04 9.51 0.29
C GLU A 62 3.69 10.44 -0.73
N GLU A 63 2.93 11.45 -1.13
CA GLU A 63 3.34 12.49 -2.05
C GLU A 63 4.49 13.33 -1.52
N LYS A 64 5.29 13.88 -2.43
CA LYS A 64 6.29 14.89 -2.09
C LYS A 64 5.62 16.14 -1.53
N TYR A 65 6.10 16.58 -0.38
CA TYR A 65 5.66 17.80 0.27
C TYR A 65 6.49 18.99 -0.21
N ASN A 66 5.81 20.06 -0.60
CA ASN A 66 6.45 21.35 -0.91
C ASN A 66 6.33 22.27 0.30
N GLN A 67 7.44 22.42 1.02
CA GLN A 67 7.50 23.24 2.23
C GLN A 67 7.24 24.74 1.98
N VAL A 68 7.53 25.26 0.78
CA VAL A 68 7.37 26.70 0.47
C VAL A 68 5.90 27.05 0.27
N THR A 69 5.16 26.18 -0.42
CA THR A 69 3.73 26.40 -0.72
C THR A 69 2.80 25.68 0.25
N ASP A 70 3.33 24.86 1.15
CA ASP A 70 2.58 24.02 2.07
C ASP A 70 1.55 23.13 1.34
N THR A 71 1.99 22.46 0.27
CA THR A 71 1.13 21.63 -0.58
C THR A 71 1.74 20.28 -0.89
N LEU A 72 0.91 19.33 -1.29
CA LEU A 72 1.33 18.01 -1.79
C LEU A 72 1.34 17.98 -3.32
N LYS A 73 2.33 17.30 -3.90
CA LYS A 73 2.38 16.99 -5.34
C LYS A 73 1.61 15.70 -5.58
N GLN A 74 0.45 15.77 -6.20
CA GLN A 74 -0.43 14.60 -6.38
C GLN A 74 -0.01 13.68 -7.54
N ASP A 75 1.22 13.16 -7.56
CA ASP A 75 1.70 12.26 -8.61
C ASP A 75 1.28 10.80 -8.37
N ILE A 76 1.37 10.34 -7.11
CA ILE A 76 1.07 8.96 -6.71
C ILE A 76 -0.45 8.79 -6.60
N THR A 77 -1.14 9.67 -5.89
CA THR A 77 -2.59 9.58 -5.67
C THR A 77 -3.41 9.69 -6.96
N LEU A 78 -2.96 10.46 -7.95
CA LEU A 78 -3.57 10.47 -9.29
C LEU A 78 -3.41 9.13 -10.00
N SER A 79 -2.29 8.44 -9.81
CA SER A 79 -2.11 7.09 -10.35
C SER A 79 -2.93 6.06 -9.61
N MET A 80 -3.05 6.19 -8.27
CA MET A 80 -3.94 5.37 -7.46
C MET A 80 -5.39 5.47 -7.95
N LEU A 81 -5.89 6.69 -8.18
CA LEU A 81 -7.23 6.92 -8.71
C LEU A 81 -7.43 6.21 -10.07
N LYS A 82 -6.44 6.30 -10.97
CA LYS A 82 -6.50 5.61 -12.27
C LYS A 82 -6.50 4.09 -12.16
N MET A 83 -5.96 3.53 -11.10
CA MET A 83 -6.01 2.09 -10.80
C MET A 83 -7.31 1.63 -10.13
N GLY A 84 -8.24 2.55 -9.81
CA GLY A 84 -9.47 2.24 -9.07
C GLY A 84 -9.32 2.35 -7.55
N VAL A 85 -8.18 2.78 -7.05
CA VAL A 85 -8.01 3.04 -5.61
C VAL A 85 -8.79 4.29 -5.24
N THR A 86 -9.59 4.18 -4.18
CA THR A 86 -10.38 5.28 -3.62
C THR A 86 -9.88 5.69 -2.24
N THR A 87 -9.10 4.82 -1.60
CA THR A 87 -8.55 5.03 -0.26
C THR A 87 -7.14 4.47 -0.19
N ALA A 88 -6.17 5.26 0.27
CA ALA A 88 -4.77 4.87 0.36
C ALA A 88 -4.14 5.29 1.69
N PHE A 89 -3.11 4.54 2.11
CA PHE A 89 -2.42 4.75 3.38
C PHE A 89 -0.93 5.00 3.15
N GLY A 90 -0.48 6.20 3.55
CA GLY A 90 0.92 6.61 3.56
C GLY A 90 1.61 6.38 4.90
N GLY A 91 2.85 6.84 5.01
CA GLY A 91 3.66 6.69 6.23
C GLY A 91 4.26 5.30 6.39
N ASN A 92 4.31 4.49 5.32
CA ASN A 92 4.82 3.12 5.35
C ASN A 92 6.35 3.04 5.38
N CYS A 93 6.89 1.85 5.70
CA CYS A 93 8.32 1.57 5.82
C CYS A 93 9.09 2.54 6.73
N GLY A 94 8.40 3.10 7.72
CA GLY A 94 8.98 4.02 8.70
C GLY A 94 9.16 5.45 8.23
N THR A 95 8.80 5.79 7.01
CA THR A 95 9.06 7.12 6.41
C THR A 95 7.83 8.02 6.40
N CYS A 96 8.03 9.32 6.56
CA CYS A 96 7.04 10.36 6.30
C CYS A 96 7.74 11.56 5.67
N THR A 97 7.17 12.13 4.61
CA THR A 97 7.72 13.33 3.94
C THR A 97 7.50 14.60 4.77
N VAL A 98 6.47 14.58 5.61
CA VAL A 98 6.10 15.65 6.56
C VAL A 98 5.42 14.98 7.76
N ASN A 99 5.16 15.75 8.83
CA ASN A 99 4.35 15.22 9.95
C ASN A 99 3.05 14.60 9.41
N PRO A 100 2.70 13.36 9.79
CA PRO A 100 1.55 12.66 9.20
C PRO A 100 0.21 13.35 9.47
N VAL A 101 0.04 13.99 10.63
CA VAL A 101 -1.19 14.74 10.94
C VAL A 101 -1.27 16.01 10.09
N HIS A 102 -0.14 16.73 9.91
CA HIS A 102 -0.10 17.89 9.02
C HIS A 102 -0.41 17.51 7.56
N LEU A 103 0.05 16.35 7.09
CA LEU A 103 -0.33 15.83 5.77
C LEU A 103 -1.86 15.65 5.66
N LEU A 104 -2.48 15.05 6.68
CA LEU A 104 -3.93 14.88 6.73
C LEU A 104 -4.67 16.22 6.75
N ASP A 105 -4.14 17.23 7.45
CA ASP A 105 -4.71 18.59 7.47
C ASP A 105 -4.62 19.28 6.10
N ILE A 106 -3.53 19.06 5.35
CA ILE A 106 -3.42 19.53 3.95
C ILE A 106 -4.46 18.85 3.07
N VAL A 107 -4.66 17.53 3.22
CA VAL A 107 -5.68 16.78 2.47
C VAL A 107 -7.10 17.30 2.76
N ASP A 108 -7.41 17.60 4.01
CA ASP A 108 -8.71 18.19 4.37
C ASP A 108 -8.89 19.61 3.80
N ARG A 109 -7.83 20.40 3.77
CA ARG A 109 -7.85 21.78 3.27
C ARG A 109 -7.95 21.85 1.74
N ASP A 110 -7.16 21.06 1.02
CA ASP A 110 -6.94 21.21 -0.41
C ASP A 110 -7.69 20.14 -1.23
N GLY A 111 -8.14 19.05 -0.59
CA GLY A 111 -8.63 17.84 -1.24
C GLY A 111 -7.48 16.98 -1.78
N CYS A 112 -7.78 15.74 -2.09
CA CYS A 112 -6.85 14.78 -2.69
C CYS A 112 -7.55 13.93 -3.75
N ALA A 113 -6.78 13.30 -4.62
CA ALA A 113 -7.35 12.43 -5.66
C ALA A 113 -8.04 11.19 -5.07
N VAL A 114 -7.56 10.69 -3.92
CA VAL A 114 -8.13 9.57 -3.16
C VAL A 114 -8.24 9.94 -1.68
N ASN A 115 -9.05 9.21 -0.92
CA ASN A 115 -9.06 9.34 0.55
C ASN A 115 -7.70 8.91 1.11
N MET A 116 -7.18 9.63 2.09
CA MET A 116 -5.84 9.42 2.66
C MET A 116 -5.91 9.13 4.16
N GLY A 117 -5.34 8.02 4.57
CA GLY A 117 -4.98 7.73 5.95
C GLY A 117 -3.45 7.67 6.11
N MET A 118 -2.95 7.78 7.35
CA MET A 118 -1.53 7.79 7.62
C MET A 118 -1.15 6.83 8.76
N PHE A 119 0.00 6.19 8.60
CA PHE A 119 0.76 5.63 9.70
C PHE A 119 1.77 6.66 10.22
N ALA A 120 2.11 6.55 11.50
CA ALA A 120 3.24 7.26 12.07
C ALA A 120 4.53 6.53 11.69
N GLY A 121 5.26 7.07 10.70
CA GLY A 121 6.50 6.47 10.20
C GLY A 121 7.65 6.66 11.18
N HIS A 122 8.12 5.58 11.81
CA HIS A 122 9.06 5.63 12.94
C HIS A 122 10.36 6.39 12.66
N THR A 123 10.96 6.25 11.46
CA THR A 123 12.19 6.93 11.08
C THR A 123 12.05 8.46 11.12
N TYR A 124 10.88 8.98 10.73
CA TYR A 124 10.59 10.41 10.84
C TYR A 124 10.75 10.92 12.28
N TYR A 125 10.25 10.17 13.27
CA TYR A 125 10.36 10.57 14.69
C TYR A 125 11.77 10.39 15.24
N ARG A 126 12.53 9.39 14.77
CA ARG A 126 13.96 9.25 15.08
C ARG A 126 14.73 10.49 14.65
N GLU A 127 14.50 10.96 13.43
CA GLU A 127 15.13 12.17 12.90
C GLU A 127 14.76 13.41 13.71
N LYS A 128 13.49 13.58 14.09
CA LYS A 128 13.02 14.67 14.95
C LYS A 128 13.60 14.62 16.38
N ALA A 129 13.91 13.43 16.87
CA ALA A 129 14.61 13.23 18.13
C ALA A 129 16.13 13.41 18.02
N GLY A 130 16.68 13.68 16.81
CA GLY A 130 18.12 13.86 16.56
C GLY A 130 18.88 12.54 16.41
N ALA A 131 18.21 11.39 16.22
CA ALA A 131 18.82 10.10 15.98
C ALA A 131 19.07 9.89 14.47
N LEU A 132 19.97 10.66 13.88
CA LEU A 132 20.21 10.71 12.43
C LEU A 132 21.03 9.54 11.87
N ASN A 133 21.81 8.87 12.73
CA ASN A 133 22.62 7.74 12.27
C ASN A 133 21.77 6.46 12.32
N LYS A 134 21.47 5.93 11.14
CA LYS A 134 20.64 4.74 10.99
C LYS A 134 21.22 3.44 11.56
N TYR A 135 22.53 3.42 11.84
CA TYR A 135 23.23 2.24 12.38
C TYR A 135 23.41 2.27 13.91
N THR A 136 23.07 3.36 14.59
CA THR A 136 23.24 3.49 16.03
C THR A 136 21.91 3.39 16.76
N GLU A 137 21.95 2.79 17.96
CA GLU A 137 20.80 2.77 18.86
C GLU A 137 20.48 4.17 19.38
N VAL A 138 19.22 4.40 19.73
CA VAL A 138 18.79 5.68 20.36
C VAL A 138 19.19 5.74 21.84
N SER A 139 19.49 6.94 22.33
CA SER A 139 19.62 7.18 23.77
C SER A 139 18.26 7.12 24.47
N ASP A 140 18.26 7.04 25.81
CA ASP A 140 17.03 7.09 26.60
C ASP A 140 16.25 8.37 26.39
N GLU A 141 16.92 9.51 26.22
CA GLU A 141 16.31 10.82 25.95
C GLU A 141 15.69 10.86 24.55
N GLN A 142 16.39 10.31 23.57
CA GLN A 142 15.87 10.21 22.19
C GLN A 142 14.64 9.30 22.13
N LEU A 143 14.69 8.16 22.80
CA LEU A 143 13.56 7.22 22.87
C LEU A 143 12.34 7.89 23.53
N ALA A 144 12.53 8.55 24.66
CA ALA A 144 11.45 9.26 25.34
C ALA A 144 10.79 10.33 24.43
N LYS A 145 11.61 11.08 23.68
CA LYS A 145 11.11 12.09 22.73
C LYS A 145 10.37 11.47 21.55
N ILE A 146 10.83 10.33 21.01
CA ILE A 146 10.15 9.58 19.96
C ILE A 146 8.76 9.18 20.45
N VAL A 147 8.68 8.54 21.64
CA VAL A 147 7.43 8.06 22.23
C VAL A 147 6.45 9.23 22.45
N GLU A 148 6.88 10.31 23.09
CA GLU A 148 6.04 11.48 23.37
C GLU A 148 5.46 12.10 22.08
N THR A 149 6.32 12.35 21.09
CA THR A 149 5.89 13.01 19.85
C THR A 149 4.97 12.12 19.00
N MET A 150 5.24 10.82 18.96
CA MET A 150 4.47 9.86 18.20
C MET A 150 3.11 9.58 18.85
N GLU A 151 3.02 9.55 20.19
CA GLU A 151 1.76 9.39 20.90
C GLU A 151 0.76 10.51 20.54
N ASP A 152 1.23 11.76 20.49
CA ASP A 152 0.41 12.92 20.10
C ASP A 152 -0.17 12.75 18.67
N ASP A 153 0.63 12.29 17.71
CA ASP A 153 0.18 12.09 16.34
C ASP A 153 -0.74 10.84 16.19
N LEU A 154 -0.53 9.81 16.99
CA LEU A 154 -1.45 8.67 17.07
C LEU A 154 -2.81 9.11 17.61
N ASP A 155 -2.85 9.90 18.69
CA ASP A 155 -4.09 10.43 19.28
C ASP A 155 -4.84 11.38 18.31
N LYS A 156 -4.14 12.00 17.36
CA LYS A 156 -4.71 12.86 16.32
C LYS A 156 -5.16 12.13 15.05
N GLY A 157 -5.08 10.80 15.03
CA GLY A 157 -5.75 9.98 14.02
C GLY A 157 -4.87 9.18 13.09
N CYS A 158 -3.58 8.96 13.39
CA CYS A 158 -2.78 7.95 12.70
C CYS A 158 -3.29 6.55 13.01
N PHE A 159 -3.26 5.66 12.02
CA PHE A 159 -3.84 4.31 12.10
C PHE A 159 -2.95 3.28 12.81
N GLY A 160 -1.72 3.64 13.10
CA GLY A 160 -0.74 2.81 13.75
C GLY A 160 0.67 3.32 13.48
N ILE A 161 1.64 2.47 13.72
CA ILE A 161 3.06 2.78 13.56
C ILE A 161 3.63 1.92 12.45
N SER A 162 4.40 2.52 11.55
CA SER A 162 5.18 1.78 10.58
C SER A 162 6.66 1.82 10.90
N PHE A 163 7.34 0.71 10.67
CA PHE A 163 8.77 0.57 10.86
C PHE A 163 9.46 0.22 9.54
N GLY A 164 10.59 0.84 9.27
CA GLY A 164 11.54 0.44 8.23
C GLY A 164 12.79 -0.15 8.87
N ILE A 165 12.67 -1.30 9.54
CA ILE A 165 13.76 -1.86 10.35
C ILE A 165 14.97 -2.18 9.48
N ARG A 166 14.74 -2.65 8.25
CA ARG A 166 15.79 -2.85 7.24
C ARG A 166 16.59 -1.58 6.98
N TYR A 167 15.91 -0.44 6.86
CA TYR A 167 16.53 0.84 6.52
C TYR A 167 17.23 1.49 7.71
N VAL A 168 16.88 1.10 8.93
CA VAL A 168 17.43 1.63 10.18
C VAL A 168 17.90 0.47 11.06
N PRO A 169 19.04 -0.18 10.75
CA PRO A 169 19.55 -1.33 11.50
C PRO A 169 19.78 -1.06 12.99
N GLY A 170 19.97 0.20 13.39
CA GLY A 170 20.14 0.63 14.77
C GLY A 170 18.88 0.52 15.65
N ILE A 171 17.71 0.22 15.07
CA ILE A 171 16.50 -0.11 15.88
C ILE A 171 16.76 -1.42 16.62
N ASN A 172 16.82 -1.38 17.96
CA ASN A 172 16.95 -2.56 18.79
C ASN A 172 15.59 -3.05 19.34
N GLU A 173 15.58 -4.21 19.98
CA GLU A 173 14.36 -4.81 20.56
C GLU A 173 13.65 -3.87 21.53
N ARG A 174 14.41 -3.14 22.36
CA ARG A 174 13.86 -2.20 23.34
C ARG A 174 13.11 -1.06 22.65
N GLU A 175 13.73 -0.43 21.65
CA GLU A 175 13.11 0.66 20.90
C GLU A 175 11.85 0.19 20.18
N LEU A 176 11.93 -0.93 19.46
CA LEU A 176 10.80 -1.53 18.78
C LEU A 176 9.64 -1.82 19.75
N PHE A 177 9.93 -2.40 20.91
CA PHE A 177 8.93 -2.76 21.91
C PHE A 177 8.29 -1.52 22.57
N GLU A 178 9.11 -0.58 23.08
CA GLU A 178 8.61 0.61 23.78
C GLU A 178 7.75 1.50 22.86
N VAL A 179 8.17 1.68 21.63
CA VAL A 179 7.39 2.45 20.63
C VAL A 179 6.10 1.72 20.27
N SER A 180 6.15 0.41 20.07
CA SER A 180 4.96 -0.39 19.74
C SER A 180 3.88 -0.42 20.82
N LYS A 181 4.24 -0.19 22.10
CA LYS A 181 3.27 -0.08 23.22
C LYS A 181 2.21 0.99 22.97
N LEU A 182 2.54 2.04 22.23
CA LEU A 182 1.60 3.11 21.89
C LEU A 182 0.37 2.58 21.11
N CYS A 183 0.54 1.48 20.38
CA CYS A 183 -0.55 0.88 19.62
C CYS A 183 -1.58 0.13 20.49
N GLN A 184 -1.28 -0.17 21.76
CA GLN A 184 -2.22 -0.88 22.63
C GLN A 184 -3.45 -0.06 22.98
N LYS A 185 -3.32 1.27 23.10
CA LYS A 185 -4.37 2.17 23.59
C LYS A 185 -5.67 2.06 22.79
N GLU A 186 -5.61 1.92 21.48
CA GLU A 186 -6.78 1.88 20.58
C GLU A 186 -6.71 0.69 19.62
N ASN A 187 -5.99 -0.36 20.01
CA ASN A 187 -5.74 -1.53 19.19
C ASN A 187 -5.28 -1.15 17.76
N LYS A 188 -4.36 -0.17 17.69
CA LYS A 188 -3.74 0.26 16.43
C LYS A 188 -2.72 -0.78 15.99
N LEU A 189 -2.47 -0.86 14.69
CA LEU A 189 -1.56 -1.86 14.16
C LEU A 189 -0.11 -1.38 14.10
N ILE A 190 0.83 -2.32 14.13
CA ILE A 190 2.20 -2.10 13.67
C ILE A 190 2.37 -2.70 12.28
N SER A 191 2.99 -1.93 11.37
CA SER A 191 3.37 -2.38 10.03
C SER A 191 4.89 -2.33 9.90
N ALA A 192 5.53 -3.30 9.27
CA ALA A 192 6.98 -3.25 9.16
C ALA A 192 7.52 -3.81 7.85
N HIS A 193 8.42 -3.02 7.23
CA HIS A 193 9.52 -3.57 6.45
C HIS A 193 10.47 -4.22 7.45
N VAL A 194 10.41 -5.54 7.54
CA VAL A 194 11.16 -6.31 8.54
C VAL A 194 12.68 -6.19 8.35
N ARG A 195 13.44 -6.54 9.38
CA ARG A 195 14.90 -6.32 9.46
C ARG A 195 15.69 -6.94 8.34
N ASP A 196 15.33 -8.15 7.92
CA ASP A 196 16.04 -8.91 6.91
C ASP A 196 15.11 -9.67 5.97
N ASP A 197 15.67 -10.06 4.85
CA ASP A 197 15.04 -10.77 3.76
C ASP A 197 15.76 -12.09 3.45
N ALA A 198 15.30 -12.80 2.41
CA ALA A 198 15.87 -14.05 1.95
C ALA A 198 16.01 -15.08 3.11
N GLU A 199 17.21 -15.62 3.34
CA GLU A 199 17.41 -16.65 4.37
C GLU A 199 17.20 -16.15 5.81
N PHE A 200 17.38 -14.85 6.06
CA PHE A 200 17.23 -14.23 7.37
C PHE A 200 15.80 -13.76 7.68
N ILE A 201 14.86 -13.88 6.74
CA ILE A 201 13.46 -13.45 6.90
C ILE A 201 12.81 -14.05 8.15
N PHE A 202 13.16 -15.29 8.53
CA PHE A 202 12.50 -15.99 9.63
C PHE A 202 12.77 -15.34 10.99
N SER A 203 14.02 -14.96 11.27
CA SER A 203 14.39 -14.24 12.48
C SER A 203 13.81 -12.83 12.51
N ALA A 204 13.81 -12.15 11.36
CA ALA A 204 13.21 -10.82 11.21
C ALA A 204 11.68 -10.83 11.44
N MET A 205 11.00 -11.87 10.99
CA MET A 205 9.57 -12.05 11.27
C MET A 205 9.33 -12.41 12.74
N ASP A 206 10.19 -13.25 13.37
CA ASP A 206 10.07 -13.56 14.78
C ASP A 206 10.18 -12.33 15.66
N GLU A 207 11.10 -11.40 15.34
CA GLU A 207 11.24 -10.12 16.02
C GLU A 207 9.91 -9.36 16.04
N LEU A 208 9.30 -9.15 14.88
CA LEU A 208 8.04 -8.42 14.75
C LEU A 208 6.86 -9.17 15.40
N ILE A 209 6.73 -10.47 15.15
CA ILE A 209 5.66 -11.32 15.69
C ILE A 209 5.71 -11.35 17.21
N ASN A 210 6.90 -11.47 17.82
CA ASN A 210 7.06 -11.51 19.26
C ASN A 210 6.60 -10.21 19.92
N VAL A 211 6.87 -9.06 19.32
CA VAL A 211 6.35 -7.77 19.80
C VAL A 211 4.83 -7.74 19.70
N GLY A 212 4.25 -8.12 18.55
CA GLY A 212 2.80 -8.20 18.37
C GLY A 212 2.12 -9.10 19.41
N LYS A 213 2.70 -10.29 19.66
CA LYS A 213 2.21 -11.25 20.66
C LYS A 213 2.32 -10.71 22.08
N ALA A 214 3.46 -10.16 22.46
CA ALA A 214 3.70 -9.65 23.81
C ALA A 214 2.79 -8.47 24.16
N LEU A 215 2.46 -7.63 23.18
CA LEU A 215 1.60 -6.45 23.34
C LEU A 215 0.14 -6.72 23.00
N ASN A 216 -0.18 -7.87 22.39
CA ASN A 216 -1.51 -8.23 21.87
C ASN A 216 -2.06 -7.14 20.92
N ILE A 217 -1.27 -6.73 19.95
CA ILE A 217 -1.62 -5.73 18.92
C ILE A 217 -1.58 -6.34 17.52
N PRO A 218 -2.37 -5.83 16.57
CA PRO A 218 -2.36 -6.29 15.18
C PRO A 218 -1.00 -6.05 14.50
N VAL A 219 -0.57 -7.00 13.67
CA VAL A 219 0.69 -6.97 12.92
C VAL A 219 0.43 -7.03 11.42
N GLN A 220 1.08 -6.16 10.67
CA GLN A 220 1.12 -6.18 9.20
C GLN A 220 2.57 -6.35 8.73
N VAL A 221 2.85 -7.45 8.03
CA VAL A 221 4.17 -7.65 7.38
C VAL A 221 4.13 -6.99 6.01
N SER A 222 4.94 -5.96 5.83
CA SER A 222 4.96 -5.15 4.60
C SER A 222 5.55 -5.93 3.42
N HIS A 223 4.96 -5.74 2.22
CA HIS A 223 5.43 -6.21 0.90
C HIS A 223 6.18 -7.55 0.94
N ILE A 224 5.54 -8.59 1.51
CA ILE A 224 6.16 -9.90 1.81
C ILE A 224 6.84 -10.54 0.59
N GLY A 225 6.39 -10.20 -0.65
CA GLY A 225 7.00 -10.64 -1.89
C GLY A 225 8.47 -10.26 -2.01
N SER A 226 8.84 -9.04 -1.61
CA SER A 226 10.22 -8.56 -1.63
C SER A 226 11.05 -8.98 -0.41
N MET A 227 10.43 -9.61 0.59
CA MET A 227 11.12 -10.09 1.79
C MET A 227 11.37 -11.60 1.74
N GLY A 228 10.40 -12.39 1.28
CA GLY A 228 10.47 -13.85 1.21
C GLY A 228 10.45 -14.45 -0.21
N GLY A 229 10.48 -13.60 -1.23
CA GLY A 229 10.36 -14.00 -2.64
C GLY A 229 11.66 -14.54 -3.27
N PHE A 230 12.50 -15.23 -2.51
CA PHE A 230 13.80 -15.74 -2.93
C PHE A 230 13.90 -17.28 -2.73
N GLY A 231 12.75 -17.96 -2.59
CA GLY A 231 12.63 -19.41 -2.36
C GLY A 231 12.14 -19.75 -0.94
N GLN A 232 11.85 -18.78 -0.11
CA GLN A 232 11.42 -18.98 1.29
C GLN A 232 9.90 -18.85 1.46
N MET A 233 9.15 -18.36 0.46
CA MET A 233 7.78 -17.91 0.60
C MET A 233 6.85 -18.94 1.24
N LYS A 234 6.94 -20.20 0.85
CA LYS A 234 6.10 -21.25 1.44
C LYS A 234 6.21 -21.29 2.98
N ARG A 235 7.44 -21.32 3.49
CA ARG A 235 7.69 -21.38 4.95
C ARG A 235 7.32 -20.06 5.64
N VAL A 236 7.45 -18.94 4.95
CA VAL A 236 7.03 -17.62 5.44
C VAL A 236 5.52 -17.59 5.64
N LEU A 237 4.76 -18.06 4.66
CA LEU A 237 3.30 -18.14 4.73
C LEU A 237 2.82 -19.13 5.81
N GLU A 238 3.46 -20.30 5.92
CA GLU A 238 3.21 -21.26 7.01
C GLU A 238 3.41 -20.63 8.39
N LYS A 239 4.40 -19.74 8.55
CA LYS A 239 4.65 -19.00 9.80
C LYS A 239 3.56 -17.97 10.10
N ILE A 240 3.10 -17.22 9.10
CA ILE A 240 1.96 -16.29 9.22
C ILE A 240 0.70 -17.05 9.60
N GLU A 241 0.41 -18.14 8.89
CA GLU A 241 -0.77 -18.97 9.13
C GLU A 241 -0.76 -19.59 10.53
N LYS A 242 0.39 -20.13 10.96
CA LYS A 242 0.56 -20.64 12.31
C LYS A 242 0.27 -19.57 13.37
N THR A 243 0.84 -18.37 13.21
CA THR A 243 0.65 -17.25 14.15
C THR A 243 -0.83 -16.82 14.20
N SER A 244 -1.50 -16.76 13.05
CA SER A 244 -2.93 -16.47 12.95
C SER A 244 -3.78 -17.56 13.63
N ASN A 245 -3.47 -18.85 13.42
CA ASN A 245 -4.16 -19.98 14.04
C ASN A 245 -3.96 -20.03 15.58
N GLU A 246 -2.89 -19.44 16.10
CA GLU A 246 -2.66 -19.24 17.54
C GLU A 246 -3.55 -18.10 18.10
N GLY A 247 -4.34 -17.41 17.29
CA GLY A 247 -5.29 -16.38 17.68
C GLY A 247 -4.74 -14.95 17.62
N TYR A 248 -3.55 -14.74 17.02
CA TYR A 248 -2.99 -13.39 16.86
C TYR A 248 -3.38 -12.78 15.51
N ASP A 249 -3.67 -11.48 15.52
CA ASP A 249 -4.03 -10.73 14.31
C ASP A 249 -2.77 -10.38 13.50
N ILE A 250 -2.39 -11.26 12.58
CA ILE A 250 -1.28 -11.08 11.65
C ILE A 250 -1.74 -11.23 10.20
N THR A 251 -1.31 -10.30 9.36
CA THR A 251 -1.51 -10.31 7.91
C THR A 251 -0.25 -9.81 7.21
N ALA A 252 -0.21 -9.93 5.89
CA ALA A 252 0.83 -9.34 5.07
C ALA A 252 0.24 -8.67 3.82
N ASP A 253 1.02 -7.84 3.15
CA ASP A 253 0.70 -7.32 1.82
C ASP A 253 1.76 -7.73 0.80
N CYS A 254 1.37 -7.66 -0.48
CA CYS A 254 2.24 -7.99 -1.60
C CYS A 254 1.78 -7.23 -2.85
N TYR A 255 2.71 -6.73 -3.65
CA TYR A 255 2.43 -6.20 -4.98
C TYR A 255 2.68 -7.27 -6.07
N PRO A 256 2.01 -7.20 -7.23
CA PRO A 256 2.02 -8.26 -8.24
C PRO A 256 3.14 -8.12 -9.27
N TYR A 257 4.36 -7.77 -8.84
CA TYR A 257 5.55 -7.66 -9.68
C TYR A 257 6.71 -8.45 -9.09
N TYR A 258 7.64 -8.88 -9.94
CA TYR A 258 8.73 -9.80 -9.62
C TYR A 258 10.10 -9.10 -9.47
N ALA A 259 10.05 -7.86 -9.04
CA ALA A 259 11.23 -7.05 -8.72
C ALA A 259 10.89 -6.10 -7.59
N PHE A 260 11.87 -5.66 -6.83
CA PHE A 260 11.68 -4.60 -5.85
C PHE A 260 12.34 -3.29 -6.28
N SER A 261 11.99 -2.19 -5.62
CA SER A 261 12.56 -0.87 -5.89
C SER A 261 12.96 -0.19 -4.58
N THR A 262 14.18 0.35 -4.56
CA THR A 262 14.70 1.13 -3.43
C THR A 262 15.82 2.06 -3.90
N GLY A 263 16.25 3.02 -3.06
CA GLY A 263 17.40 3.87 -3.33
C GLY A 263 18.70 3.08 -3.35
N ILE A 264 19.62 3.44 -4.24
CA ILE A 264 20.91 2.73 -4.39
C ILE A 264 21.78 2.82 -3.12
N GLY A 265 21.59 3.85 -2.30
CA GLY A 265 22.30 4.07 -1.03
C GLY A 265 21.68 3.35 0.17
N GLU A 266 20.56 2.65 -0.03
CA GLU A 266 19.89 1.98 1.08
C GLU A 266 20.61 0.73 1.56
N THR A 267 20.37 0.39 2.82
CA THR A 267 20.99 -0.75 3.53
C THR A 267 20.70 -2.10 2.89
N THR A 268 19.66 -2.19 2.07
CA THR A 268 19.37 -3.37 1.23
C THR A 268 20.55 -3.75 0.35
N TYR A 269 21.35 -2.79 -0.07
CA TYR A 269 22.53 -2.97 -0.91
C TYR A 269 23.86 -2.89 -0.13
N ASP A 270 23.83 -3.00 1.20
CA ASP A 270 25.04 -3.11 2.00
C ASP A 270 25.80 -4.41 1.70
N ASP A 271 27.05 -4.50 2.15
CA ASP A 271 27.94 -5.63 1.88
C ASP A 271 27.26 -6.99 2.12
N GLY A 272 27.47 -7.92 1.20
CA GLY A 272 26.86 -9.26 1.23
C GLY A 272 25.52 -9.37 0.49
N PHE A 273 24.98 -8.29 -0.13
CA PHE A 273 23.71 -8.37 -0.82
C PHE A 273 23.73 -9.26 -2.08
N LEU A 274 24.86 -9.31 -2.79
CA LEU A 274 25.00 -10.15 -3.99
C LEU A 274 24.94 -11.64 -3.63
N GLU A 275 25.64 -12.03 -2.57
CA GLU A 275 25.62 -13.40 -2.04
C GLU A 275 24.23 -13.76 -1.51
N ARG A 276 23.56 -12.84 -0.80
CA ARG A 276 22.20 -13.04 -0.26
C ARG A 276 21.18 -13.33 -1.34
N TYR A 277 21.30 -12.71 -2.52
CA TYR A 277 20.36 -12.88 -3.63
C TYR A 277 20.88 -13.87 -4.70
N ASP A 278 22.08 -14.44 -4.52
CA ASP A 278 22.74 -15.27 -5.55
C ASP A 278 22.75 -14.56 -6.91
N ALA A 279 23.25 -13.30 -6.91
CA ALA A 279 23.17 -12.40 -8.05
C ALA A 279 24.48 -11.65 -8.29
N ASP A 280 24.56 -10.94 -9.40
CA ASP A 280 25.58 -9.97 -9.70
C ASP A 280 25.00 -8.55 -9.84
N TYR A 281 25.84 -7.52 -10.01
CA TYR A 281 25.39 -6.13 -10.08
C TYR A 281 24.39 -5.88 -11.20
N SER A 282 24.36 -6.67 -12.27
CA SER A 282 23.42 -6.49 -13.39
C SER A 282 21.95 -6.77 -13.02
N CYS A 283 21.69 -7.34 -11.84
CA CYS A 283 20.34 -7.46 -11.30
C CYS A 283 19.70 -6.10 -11.03
N ILE A 284 20.49 -5.03 -10.85
CA ILE A 284 20.05 -3.67 -10.57
C ILE A 284 19.92 -2.87 -11.87
N LYS A 285 18.79 -2.17 -12.05
CA LYS A 285 18.54 -1.19 -13.12
C LYS A 285 18.31 0.20 -12.50
N TYR A 286 19.02 1.20 -13.00
CA TYR A 286 18.82 2.58 -12.56
C TYR A 286 17.53 3.20 -13.17
N CYS A 287 16.69 3.80 -12.34
CA CYS A 287 15.46 4.46 -12.79
C CYS A 287 15.69 5.90 -13.24
N GLU A 288 16.77 6.54 -12.75
CA GLU A 288 17.06 7.95 -12.96
C GLU A 288 18.57 8.23 -12.91
N GLY A 289 18.96 9.50 -13.05
CA GLY A 289 20.34 9.96 -12.91
C GLY A 289 21.24 9.57 -14.09
N LYS A 290 22.56 9.59 -13.83
CA LYS A 290 23.64 9.41 -14.82
C LYS A 290 23.53 8.12 -15.63
N TYR A 291 23.09 7.05 -15.00
CA TYR A 291 23.00 5.71 -15.60
C TYR A 291 21.56 5.27 -15.87
N LYS A 292 20.62 6.21 -15.98
CA LYS A 292 19.18 5.91 -16.21
C LYS A 292 19.00 4.84 -17.31
N GLY A 293 18.21 3.82 -17.00
CA GLY A 293 17.84 2.72 -17.90
C GLY A 293 18.92 1.64 -18.08
N GLN A 294 20.14 1.84 -17.56
CA GLN A 294 21.23 0.88 -17.65
C GLN A 294 21.21 -0.12 -16.48
N ARG A 295 21.73 -1.31 -16.71
CA ARG A 295 22.03 -2.27 -15.66
C ARG A 295 23.34 -1.87 -14.97
N ALA A 296 23.42 -2.12 -13.65
CA ALA A 296 24.60 -1.75 -12.90
C ALA A 296 25.80 -2.63 -13.26
N THR A 297 26.98 -2.01 -13.21
CA THR A 297 28.29 -2.68 -13.06
C THR A 297 28.83 -2.37 -11.68
N LYS A 298 29.90 -3.04 -11.26
CA LYS A 298 30.56 -2.75 -9.98
C LYS A 298 30.97 -1.27 -9.89
N GLU A 299 31.53 -0.73 -10.98
CA GLU A 299 32.01 0.66 -11.04
C GLU A 299 30.83 1.65 -10.92
N SER A 300 29.75 1.45 -11.68
CA SER A 300 28.59 2.33 -11.62
C SER A 300 27.86 2.22 -10.29
N PHE A 301 27.82 1.04 -9.66
CA PHE A 301 27.26 0.83 -8.34
C PHE A 301 27.99 1.65 -7.28
N VAL A 302 29.33 1.55 -7.24
CA VAL A 302 30.15 2.33 -6.31
C VAL A 302 30.04 3.84 -6.56
N ASP A 303 30.05 4.26 -7.84
CA ASP A 303 29.86 5.66 -8.21
C ASP A 303 28.53 6.21 -7.70
N MET A 304 27.42 5.52 -7.93
CA MET A 304 26.11 6.01 -7.55
C MET A 304 25.88 5.97 -6.04
N ARG A 305 26.36 4.95 -5.32
CA ARG A 305 26.28 4.92 -3.86
C ARG A 305 27.01 6.09 -3.19
N ASN A 306 28.12 6.52 -3.76
CA ASN A 306 28.94 7.60 -3.21
C ASN A 306 28.43 9.00 -3.61
N ASN A 307 27.89 9.16 -4.81
CA ASN A 307 27.64 10.47 -5.39
C ASN A 307 26.15 10.81 -5.58
N ALA A 308 25.25 9.80 -5.57
CA ALA A 308 23.80 9.96 -5.71
C ALA A 308 23.04 8.81 -5.02
N PRO A 309 23.19 8.65 -3.69
CA PRO A 309 22.66 7.50 -2.94
C PRO A 309 21.13 7.41 -2.95
N GLU A 310 20.43 8.52 -3.16
CA GLU A 310 18.98 8.60 -3.26
C GLU A 310 18.43 8.08 -4.59
N THR A 311 19.30 7.80 -5.59
CA THR A 311 18.87 7.34 -6.92
C THR A 311 18.05 6.07 -6.82
N LEU A 312 16.82 6.14 -7.32
CA LEU A 312 15.90 5.01 -7.32
C LEU A 312 16.34 3.93 -8.31
N THR A 313 16.26 2.69 -7.87
CA THR A 313 16.64 1.50 -8.65
C THR A 313 15.53 0.46 -8.63
N VAL A 314 15.57 -0.46 -9.60
CA VAL A 314 14.78 -1.70 -9.60
C VAL A 314 15.73 -2.88 -9.56
N CYS A 315 15.50 -3.83 -8.67
CA CYS A 315 16.30 -5.03 -8.50
C CYS A 315 15.50 -6.29 -8.89
N TYR A 316 16.06 -7.06 -9.83
CA TYR A 316 15.39 -8.22 -10.45
C TYR A 316 15.94 -9.52 -9.88
N VAL A 317 15.54 -9.84 -8.66
CA VAL A 317 16.02 -11.04 -7.92
C VAL A 317 14.87 -11.87 -7.34
N MET A 318 13.64 -11.34 -7.37
CA MET A 318 12.48 -12.03 -6.83
C MET A 318 12.03 -13.17 -7.77
N LYS A 319 11.64 -14.30 -7.18
CA LYS A 319 11.11 -15.47 -7.91
C LYS A 319 9.61 -15.29 -8.18
N PRO A 320 9.16 -15.38 -9.44
CA PRO A 320 7.74 -15.22 -9.79
C PRO A 320 6.82 -16.17 -9.02
N GLU A 321 7.23 -17.43 -8.86
CA GLU A 321 6.44 -18.45 -8.16
C GLU A 321 6.20 -18.13 -6.69
N ASP A 322 7.15 -17.47 -6.03
CA ASP A 322 7.02 -17.05 -4.63
C ASP A 322 6.03 -15.88 -4.49
N VAL A 323 6.10 -14.91 -5.39
CA VAL A 323 5.16 -13.78 -5.42
C VAL A 323 3.74 -14.27 -5.74
N ASP A 324 3.60 -15.17 -6.72
CA ASP A 324 2.33 -15.79 -7.07
C ASP A 324 1.75 -16.56 -5.87
N MET A 325 2.58 -17.29 -5.13
CA MET A 325 2.18 -18.01 -3.91
C MET A 325 1.71 -17.04 -2.82
N ALA A 326 2.41 -15.93 -2.60
CA ALA A 326 2.02 -14.91 -1.64
C ALA A 326 0.65 -14.32 -1.98
N LEU A 327 0.45 -13.90 -3.24
CA LEU A 327 -0.81 -13.30 -3.69
C LEU A 327 -2.00 -14.26 -3.63
N ASN A 328 -1.77 -15.59 -3.69
CA ASN A 328 -2.82 -16.60 -3.53
C ASN A 328 -3.19 -16.87 -2.06
N HIS A 329 -2.35 -16.49 -1.10
CA HIS A 329 -2.56 -16.81 0.31
C HIS A 329 -3.69 -15.96 0.92
N PRO A 330 -4.60 -16.55 1.73
CA PRO A 330 -5.77 -15.84 2.29
C PRO A 330 -5.42 -14.73 3.28
N LEU A 331 -4.24 -14.75 3.93
CA LEU A 331 -3.79 -13.74 4.86
C LEU A 331 -2.88 -12.67 4.22
N VAL A 332 -2.74 -12.69 2.89
CA VAL A 332 -1.99 -11.70 2.13
C VAL A 332 -2.94 -10.88 1.29
N MET A 333 -2.93 -9.56 1.49
CA MET A 333 -3.72 -8.61 0.70
C MET A 333 -2.87 -7.97 -0.39
N LEU A 334 -3.53 -7.35 -1.37
CA LEU A 334 -2.85 -6.56 -2.38
C LEU A 334 -2.52 -5.18 -1.80
N ALA A 335 -1.32 -4.70 -2.07
CA ALA A 335 -0.94 -3.30 -1.92
C ALA A 335 -0.01 -2.88 -3.04
N SER A 336 0.12 -1.58 -3.28
CA SER A 336 0.97 -1.10 -4.37
C SER A 336 2.44 -0.96 -3.99
N ASP A 337 2.73 -0.63 -2.74
CA ASP A 337 4.04 -0.13 -2.32
C ASP A 337 4.52 1.01 -3.25
N GLY A 338 3.54 1.84 -3.66
CA GLY A 338 3.71 2.87 -4.67
C GLY A 338 4.67 3.97 -4.22
N LEU A 339 5.75 4.14 -4.96
CA LEU A 339 6.75 5.19 -4.75
C LEU A 339 7.12 5.79 -6.10
N ARG A 340 7.24 7.12 -6.15
CA ARG A 340 7.72 7.85 -7.33
C ARG A 340 8.75 8.89 -6.94
N ASN A 341 9.81 8.97 -7.73
CA ASN A 341 10.78 10.04 -7.67
C ASN A 341 10.76 10.79 -9.00
N ASP A 342 10.32 12.06 -8.99
CA ASP A 342 10.14 12.92 -10.18
C ASP A 342 9.40 12.25 -11.35
N GLY A 343 8.35 11.48 -11.01
CA GLY A 343 7.55 10.77 -11.99
C GLY A 343 8.17 9.46 -12.50
N GLN A 344 9.36 9.09 -12.03
CA GLN A 344 10.03 7.83 -12.37
C GLN A 344 9.87 6.81 -11.24
N GLY A 345 10.08 5.54 -11.55
CA GLY A 345 10.07 4.49 -10.55
C GLY A 345 9.65 3.12 -11.07
N HIS A 346 9.20 2.29 -10.15
CA HIS A 346 8.68 0.96 -10.41
C HIS A 346 7.24 1.03 -10.96
N PRO A 347 6.80 0.14 -11.89
CA PRO A 347 5.43 0.16 -12.44
C PRO A 347 4.33 -0.08 -11.39
N ARG A 348 4.67 -0.60 -10.21
CA ARG A 348 3.72 -0.89 -9.13
C ARG A 348 2.88 0.32 -8.69
N ALA A 349 3.41 1.54 -8.80
CA ALA A 349 2.69 2.76 -8.49
C ALA A 349 1.59 3.14 -9.51
N ALA A 350 1.52 2.46 -10.65
CA ALA A 350 0.53 2.76 -11.71
C ALA A 350 -0.23 1.53 -12.21
N GLY A 351 0.20 0.30 -11.87
CA GLY A 351 -0.38 -0.91 -12.43
C GLY A 351 -0.84 -1.98 -11.44
N SER A 352 -0.50 -1.92 -10.13
CA SER A 352 -0.69 -3.04 -9.20
C SER A 352 -2.11 -3.58 -9.13
N PHE A 353 -3.11 -2.74 -8.99
CA PHE A 353 -4.51 -3.18 -8.83
C PHE A 353 -5.08 -3.78 -10.12
N PRO A 354 -4.99 -3.12 -11.28
CA PRO A 354 -5.39 -3.71 -12.55
C PRO A 354 -4.60 -4.97 -12.91
N ARG A 355 -3.31 -5.04 -12.56
CA ARG A 355 -2.46 -6.19 -12.83
C ARG A 355 -2.93 -7.46 -12.11
N LEU A 356 -3.44 -7.35 -10.87
CA LEU A 356 -3.99 -8.51 -10.16
C LEU A 356 -5.16 -9.10 -10.94
N ILE A 357 -6.02 -8.27 -11.53
CA ILE A 357 -7.13 -8.73 -12.36
C ILE A 357 -6.59 -9.26 -13.71
N ASP A 358 -5.76 -8.50 -14.40
CA ASP A 358 -5.27 -8.82 -15.73
C ASP A 358 -4.39 -10.08 -15.76
N LYS A 359 -3.38 -10.15 -14.89
CA LYS A 359 -2.37 -11.21 -14.95
C LYS A 359 -2.66 -12.41 -14.03
N PHE A 360 -3.58 -12.27 -13.07
CA PHE A 360 -3.88 -13.36 -12.13
C PHE A 360 -5.32 -13.85 -12.26
N VAL A 361 -6.31 -12.96 -12.35
CA VAL A 361 -7.70 -13.40 -12.51
C VAL A 361 -7.96 -13.93 -13.92
N LYS A 362 -7.64 -13.17 -14.97
CA LYS A 362 -7.85 -13.60 -16.36
C LYS A 362 -7.10 -14.90 -16.72
N THR A 363 -5.99 -15.17 -16.05
CA THR A 363 -5.20 -16.41 -16.27
C THR A 363 -5.62 -17.55 -15.35
N GLY A 364 -6.62 -17.36 -14.49
CA GLY A 364 -7.14 -18.38 -13.58
C GLY A 364 -6.25 -18.68 -12.38
N LYS A 365 -5.24 -17.85 -12.09
CA LYS A 365 -4.37 -18.00 -10.91
C LYS A 365 -5.09 -17.66 -9.61
N ILE A 366 -5.98 -16.66 -9.63
CA ILE A 366 -6.78 -16.20 -8.48
C ILE A 366 -8.23 -16.07 -8.95
N ARG A 367 -9.19 -16.41 -8.09
CA ARG A 367 -10.62 -16.17 -8.37
C ARG A 367 -10.92 -14.67 -8.28
N LEU A 368 -11.87 -14.20 -9.11
CA LEU A 368 -12.22 -12.76 -9.12
C LEU A 368 -12.71 -12.28 -7.76
N ASP A 369 -13.55 -13.04 -7.05
CA ASP A 369 -14.04 -12.68 -5.71
C ASP A 369 -12.90 -12.54 -4.70
N ASP A 370 -11.91 -13.44 -4.75
CA ASP A 370 -10.74 -13.41 -3.86
C ASP A 370 -9.84 -12.20 -4.18
N ALA A 371 -9.65 -11.89 -5.46
CA ALA A 371 -8.89 -10.72 -5.88
C ALA A 371 -9.57 -9.41 -5.41
N ILE A 372 -10.89 -9.29 -5.58
CA ILE A 372 -11.64 -8.13 -5.09
C ILE A 372 -11.57 -8.05 -3.56
N ALA A 373 -11.68 -9.17 -2.82
CA ALA A 373 -11.53 -9.16 -1.37
C ALA A 373 -10.17 -8.62 -0.91
N LYS A 374 -9.08 -9.04 -1.58
CA LYS A 374 -7.71 -8.59 -1.31
C LYS A 374 -7.48 -7.09 -1.57
N MET A 375 -8.27 -6.51 -2.45
CA MET A 375 -8.21 -5.09 -2.82
C MET A 375 -9.22 -4.22 -2.05
N THR A 376 -10.15 -4.79 -1.30
CA THR A 376 -11.28 -4.05 -0.70
C THR A 376 -11.50 -4.40 0.77
N CYS A 377 -12.29 -5.42 1.07
CA CYS A 377 -12.72 -5.72 2.44
C CYS A 377 -11.58 -6.22 3.35
N MET A 378 -10.56 -6.89 2.83
CA MET A 378 -9.43 -7.35 3.66
C MET A 378 -8.63 -6.16 4.22
N PRO A 379 -8.08 -5.23 3.41
CA PRO A 379 -7.38 -4.07 3.95
C PRO A 379 -8.30 -3.16 4.76
N ALA A 380 -9.56 -2.98 4.38
CA ALA A 380 -10.52 -2.21 5.15
C ALA A 380 -10.74 -2.80 6.56
N ALA A 381 -10.93 -4.11 6.66
CA ALA A 381 -11.08 -4.79 7.95
C ALA A 381 -9.82 -4.67 8.82
N LYS A 382 -8.62 -4.85 8.23
CA LYS A 382 -7.34 -4.71 8.95
C LYS A 382 -7.16 -3.33 9.56
N LEU A 383 -7.62 -2.30 8.85
CA LEU A 383 -7.56 -0.90 9.28
C LEU A 383 -8.73 -0.47 10.17
N GLY A 384 -9.77 -1.31 10.30
CA GLY A 384 -10.99 -0.97 11.04
C GLY A 384 -11.87 0.06 10.33
N LEU A 385 -11.89 0.06 9.00
CA LEU A 385 -12.70 0.97 8.17
C LEU A 385 -14.12 0.41 7.97
N GLU A 386 -15.02 0.65 8.91
CA GLU A 386 -16.35 0.05 8.92
C GLU A 386 -17.24 0.43 7.74
N LYS A 387 -17.00 1.61 7.12
CA LYS A 387 -17.82 2.12 6.01
C LYS A 387 -17.18 1.95 4.64
N LYS A 388 -16.01 1.29 4.54
CA LYS A 388 -15.25 1.12 3.29
C LYS A 388 -15.00 -0.36 2.97
N GLY A 389 -14.66 -0.65 1.73
CA GLY A 389 -14.36 -2.01 1.28
C GLY A 389 -15.58 -2.91 1.07
N HIS A 390 -16.79 -2.35 1.13
CA HIS A 390 -18.06 -3.04 0.84
C HIS A 390 -19.11 -2.09 0.27
N LEU A 391 -20.20 -2.66 -0.26
CA LEU A 391 -21.38 -1.93 -0.80
C LEU A 391 -22.62 -2.10 0.07
N GLY A 392 -22.51 -2.60 1.29
CA GLY A 392 -23.63 -2.73 2.21
C GLY A 392 -24.29 -1.38 2.53
N MET A 393 -25.57 -1.41 2.95
CA MET A 393 -26.28 -0.18 3.34
C MET A 393 -25.50 0.57 4.42
N GLY A 394 -25.36 1.88 4.22
CA GLY A 394 -24.60 2.77 5.10
C GLY A 394 -23.11 2.87 4.77
N ALA A 395 -22.60 2.08 3.81
CA ALA A 395 -21.24 2.22 3.33
C ALA A 395 -21.04 3.54 2.56
N ASP A 396 -19.84 4.08 2.62
CA ASP A 396 -19.43 5.17 1.75
C ASP A 396 -19.54 4.69 0.28
N ALA A 397 -20.12 5.51 -0.58
CA ALA A 397 -20.25 5.17 -1.99
C ALA A 397 -18.93 5.39 -2.75
N ASP A 398 -17.90 4.71 -2.28
CA ASP A 398 -16.61 4.56 -2.96
C ASP A 398 -16.71 3.31 -3.83
N ILE A 399 -16.74 3.49 -5.16
CA ILE A 399 -17.13 2.43 -6.10
C ILE A 399 -16.23 2.43 -7.31
N VAL A 400 -15.84 1.23 -7.76
CA VAL A 400 -15.16 1.02 -9.04
C VAL A 400 -16.09 0.26 -9.99
N ILE A 401 -16.17 0.75 -11.23
CA ILE A 401 -16.83 0.05 -12.34
C ILE A 401 -15.76 -0.25 -13.38
N PHE A 402 -15.59 -1.52 -13.73
CA PHE A 402 -14.58 -1.96 -14.68
C PHE A 402 -15.10 -3.00 -15.68
N ASP A 403 -14.43 -3.08 -16.81
CA ASP A 403 -14.63 -4.10 -17.84
C ASP A 403 -13.60 -5.21 -17.66
N LEU A 404 -14.05 -6.43 -17.30
CA LEU A 404 -13.14 -7.54 -17.05
C LEU A 404 -12.34 -7.97 -18.30
N GLU A 405 -12.92 -7.86 -19.49
CA GLU A 405 -12.24 -8.21 -20.74
C GLU A 405 -11.19 -7.16 -21.11
N MET A 406 -11.50 -5.88 -20.85
CA MET A 406 -10.68 -4.75 -21.26
C MET A 406 -9.61 -4.35 -20.23
N ILE A 407 -9.81 -4.70 -18.94
CA ILE A 407 -8.87 -4.27 -17.89
C ILE A 407 -7.48 -4.82 -18.16
N GLU A 408 -6.48 -3.94 -18.20
CA GLU A 408 -5.10 -4.30 -18.48
C GLU A 408 -4.13 -3.35 -17.78
N ASP A 409 -3.09 -3.92 -17.16
CA ASP A 409 -1.91 -3.19 -16.70
C ASP A 409 -1.04 -2.82 -17.91
N LYS A 410 -0.89 -1.54 -18.16
CA LYS A 410 -0.03 -1.00 -19.23
C LYS A 410 1.35 -0.59 -18.72
N ALA A 411 1.53 -0.47 -17.41
CA ALA A 411 2.80 -0.02 -16.84
C ALA A 411 3.87 -1.11 -16.98
N THR A 412 5.05 -0.70 -17.43
CA THR A 412 6.22 -1.56 -17.61
C THR A 412 7.41 -0.98 -16.84
N PHE A 413 8.50 -1.75 -16.71
CA PHE A 413 9.74 -1.23 -16.13
C PHE A 413 10.46 -0.21 -17.03
N GLU A 414 10.07 -0.09 -18.27
CA GLU A 414 10.54 0.93 -19.23
C GLU A 414 9.65 2.16 -19.19
N GLU A 415 8.33 1.96 -19.07
CA GLU A 415 7.31 2.99 -19.03
C GLU A 415 6.43 2.83 -17.79
N PRO A 416 6.97 3.10 -16.58
CA PRO A 416 6.32 2.76 -15.31
C PRO A 416 5.10 3.63 -14.97
N LEU A 417 4.84 4.66 -15.76
CA LEU A 417 3.77 5.62 -15.51
C LEU A 417 2.55 5.45 -16.40
N LEU A 418 2.57 4.49 -17.33
CA LEU A 418 1.43 4.24 -18.20
C LEU A 418 0.20 3.89 -17.36
N ALA A 419 -0.88 4.63 -17.61
CA ALA A 419 -2.15 4.37 -16.95
C ALA A 419 -2.76 3.06 -17.46
N PRO A 420 -3.44 2.29 -16.59
CA PRO A 420 -4.17 1.11 -16.99
C PRO A 420 -5.37 1.47 -17.88
N VAL A 421 -5.94 0.47 -18.53
CA VAL A 421 -7.20 0.59 -19.27
C VAL A 421 -8.26 -0.30 -18.64
N GLY A 422 -9.52 -0.10 -19.01
CA GLY A 422 -10.64 -0.94 -18.57
C GLY A 422 -11.27 -0.54 -17.23
N ILE A 423 -10.77 0.51 -16.56
CA ILE A 423 -11.48 1.17 -15.46
C ILE A 423 -12.43 2.21 -16.08
N GLU A 424 -13.74 1.98 -15.97
CA GLU A 424 -14.76 2.81 -16.59
C GLU A 424 -15.19 3.99 -15.72
N TYR A 425 -15.40 3.73 -14.43
CA TYR A 425 -15.71 4.75 -13.44
C TYR A 425 -15.02 4.46 -12.10
N VAL A 426 -14.62 5.54 -11.46
CA VAL A 426 -14.28 5.54 -10.04
C VAL A 426 -15.13 6.62 -9.39
N LEU A 427 -15.87 6.24 -8.35
CA LEU A 427 -16.66 7.16 -7.53
C LEU A 427 -16.03 7.23 -6.13
N ILE A 428 -15.98 8.44 -5.58
CA ILE A 428 -15.61 8.71 -4.19
C ILE A 428 -16.77 9.47 -3.54
N SER A 429 -17.31 8.92 -2.47
CA SER A 429 -18.49 9.43 -1.78
C SER A 429 -19.63 9.74 -2.78
N GLY A 430 -19.88 8.82 -3.72
CA GLY A 430 -20.96 8.91 -4.71
C GLY A 430 -20.73 9.91 -5.85
N LYS A 431 -19.58 10.58 -5.89
CA LYS A 431 -19.23 11.53 -6.95
C LYS A 431 -18.22 10.91 -7.91
N VAL A 432 -18.41 11.12 -9.20
CA VAL A 432 -17.47 10.61 -10.22
C VAL A 432 -16.15 11.34 -10.13
N ALA A 433 -15.09 10.60 -9.76
CA ALA A 433 -13.70 11.07 -9.74
C ALA A 433 -12.97 10.76 -11.05
N LEU A 434 -13.29 9.59 -11.67
CA LEU A 434 -12.71 9.17 -12.95
C LEU A 434 -13.81 8.58 -13.83
N LYS A 435 -13.74 8.85 -15.13
CA LYS A 435 -14.63 8.29 -16.16
C LYS A 435 -13.84 7.96 -17.42
N ALA A 436 -13.94 6.72 -17.89
CA ALA A 436 -13.31 6.22 -19.11
C ALA A 436 -11.80 6.57 -19.21
N GLY A 437 -11.08 6.42 -18.07
CA GLY A 437 -9.64 6.73 -17.98
C GLY A 437 -9.30 8.20 -17.73
N GLU A 438 -10.28 9.12 -17.88
CA GLU A 438 -10.08 10.56 -17.70
C GLU A 438 -10.47 11.00 -16.29
N ILE A 439 -9.62 11.81 -15.65
CA ILE A 439 -9.88 12.37 -14.33
C ILE A 439 -10.92 13.47 -14.44
N VAL A 440 -12.05 13.30 -13.75
CA VAL A 440 -13.14 14.27 -13.67
C VAL A 440 -12.92 15.22 -12.50
N SER A 441 -12.41 14.69 -11.38
CA SER A 441 -12.05 15.48 -10.20
C SER A 441 -10.92 14.77 -9.43
N ASP A 442 -9.93 15.55 -9.04
CA ASP A 442 -8.76 15.14 -8.27
C ASP A 442 -8.77 15.63 -6.82
N LYS A 443 -9.94 16.05 -6.32
CA LYS A 443 -10.11 16.68 -5.00
C LYS A 443 -11.28 16.13 -4.18
N LEU A 444 -11.77 14.94 -4.54
CA LEU A 444 -12.91 14.34 -3.83
C LEU A 444 -12.47 13.55 -2.59
N GLY A 445 -11.22 13.11 -2.55
CA GLY A 445 -10.65 12.42 -1.40
C GLY A 445 -10.47 13.34 -0.20
N LYS A 446 -10.63 12.75 0.99
CA LYS A 446 -10.54 13.41 2.29
C LYS A 446 -9.56 12.66 3.18
N ALA A 447 -9.08 13.33 4.23
CA ALA A 447 -8.34 12.68 5.29
C ALA A 447 -9.24 11.69 6.05
N ILE A 448 -8.68 10.52 6.36
CA ILE A 448 -9.30 9.53 7.22
C ILE A 448 -8.46 9.44 8.49
N ARG A 449 -9.11 9.54 9.63
CA ARG A 449 -8.48 9.44 10.95
C ARG A 449 -9.12 8.32 11.77
N LYS A 450 -8.30 7.67 12.59
CA LYS A 450 -8.73 6.61 13.51
C LYS A 450 -8.98 7.16 14.89
#